data_5601782430443e37457aee71d72d7a49
#
_entry.id   5601782430443e37457aee71d72d7a49
#
_cell.length_a   1.000
_cell.length_b   1.000
_cell.length_c   1.000
_cell.angle_alpha   90.00
_cell.angle_beta   90.00
_cell.angle_gamma   90.00
#
_symmetry.space_group_name_H-M   'P 1'
#
loop_
_entity.id
_entity.type
_entity.pdbx_description
1 polymer ?
#
loop_
_entity_poly.entity_id
_entity_poly.type
_entity_poly.pdbx_seq_one_letter_code
_entity_poly.pdbx_strand_id
1 'polypeptide(L)'
;MSRTPWIESDTERALRFWAAYQRQHDVSDRIGQTAGVDPISGQIWFGASAKDIVGQMDAEGVTTPLYFVRVGADHYLQKGKHR
;
A
#
# COMPACT_ATOMS: atom_id res chain seq x y z
N MET A 1 12.09 14.53 14.71
CA MET A 1 11.04 14.10 15.55
C MET A 1 10.26 12.96 14.93
N SER A 2 9.90 12.00 15.70
CA SER A 2 9.24 10.85 15.12
C SER A 2 7.79 11.15 14.83
N ARG A 3 7.25 10.43 13.90
CA ARG A 3 5.86 10.51 13.56
C ARG A 3 5.02 10.04 14.71
N THR A 4 3.79 10.48 14.73
CA THR A 4 2.84 9.92 15.66
C THR A 4 2.63 8.46 15.36
N PRO A 5 2.28 7.67 16.34
CA PRO A 5 1.97 6.27 16.10
C PRO A 5 0.87 6.10 15.07
N TRP A 6 0.86 4.96 14.42
CA TRP A 6 -0.18 4.64 13.46
C TRP A 6 -1.53 4.65 14.14
N ILE A 7 -2.50 5.28 13.51
CA ILE A 7 -3.86 5.32 14.04
C ILE A 7 -4.83 4.81 13.00
N GLU A 8 -6.05 4.54 13.43
CA GLU A 8 -7.03 3.91 12.57
C GLU A 8 -7.34 4.73 11.32
N SER A 9 -7.38 6.05 11.46
CA SER A 9 -7.66 6.89 10.29
C SER A 9 -6.55 6.82 9.25
N ASP A 10 -5.32 6.46 9.65
CA ASP A 10 -4.24 6.27 8.69
C ASP A 10 -4.56 5.09 7.76
N THR A 11 -5.11 4.02 8.32
CA THR A 11 -5.51 2.88 7.50
C THR A 11 -6.57 3.30 6.49
N GLU A 12 -7.55 4.07 6.93
CA GLU A 12 -8.62 4.52 6.04
C GLU A 12 -8.08 5.40 4.92
N ARG A 13 -7.16 6.30 5.26
CA ARG A 13 -6.57 7.15 4.24
C ARG A 13 -5.77 6.35 3.24
N ALA A 14 -4.99 5.41 3.73
CA ALA A 14 -4.18 4.57 2.85
C ALA A 14 -5.07 3.78 1.90
N LEU A 15 -6.16 3.24 2.40
CA LEU A 15 -7.07 2.47 1.56
C LEU A 15 -7.75 3.35 0.53
N ARG A 16 -8.06 4.60 0.87
CA ARG A 16 -8.62 5.53 -0.11
C ARG A 16 -7.63 5.86 -1.20
N PHE A 17 -6.39 6.11 -0.83
CA PHE A 17 -5.34 6.37 -1.82
C PHE A 17 -5.15 5.16 -2.71
N TRP A 18 -5.17 3.97 -2.13
CA TRP A 18 -5.00 2.75 -2.90
C TRP A 18 -6.16 2.56 -3.88
N ALA A 19 -7.38 2.78 -3.42
CA ALA A 19 -8.55 2.67 -4.28
C ALA A 19 -8.50 3.66 -5.43
N ALA A 20 -8.10 4.90 -5.13
CA ALA A 20 -7.98 5.91 -6.17
C ALA A 20 -6.91 5.54 -7.19
N TYR A 21 -5.79 5.02 -6.71
CA TYR A 21 -4.72 4.60 -7.59
C TYR A 21 -5.21 3.52 -8.56
N GLN A 22 -5.94 2.54 -8.03
CA GLN A 22 -6.44 1.44 -8.85
C GLN A 22 -7.43 1.91 -9.90
N ARG A 23 -8.15 2.99 -9.61
CA ARG A 23 -9.09 3.54 -10.60
C ARG A 23 -8.37 4.26 -11.72
N GLN A 24 -7.19 4.80 -11.44
CA GLN A 24 -6.45 5.60 -12.42
C GLN A 24 -5.38 4.81 -13.15
N HIS A 25 -4.97 3.68 -12.60
CA HIS A 25 -3.88 2.90 -13.15
C HIS A 25 -4.24 1.43 -13.17
N ASP A 26 -3.91 0.78 -14.26
CA ASP A 26 -4.12 -0.66 -14.36
C ASP A 26 -3.03 -1.36 -13.57
N VAL A 27 -3.42 -2.10 -12.55
CA VAL A 27 -2.47 -2.83 -11.72
C VAL A 27 -2.45 -4.33 -12.00
N SER A 28 -3.07 -4.75 -13.10
CA SER A 28 -3.13 -6.18 -13.41
C SER A 28 -1.76 -6.80 -13.58
N ASP A 29 -0.77 -6.00 -14.00
CA ASP A 29 0.61 -6.50 -14.15
C ASP A 29 1.30 -6.69 -12.81
N ARG A 30 0.70 -6.21 -11.74
CA ARG A 30 1.33 -6.23 -10.43
C ARG A 30 0.64 -7.14 -9.44
N ILE A 31 -0.30 -7.93 -9.91
CA ILE A 31 -1.03 -8.82 -9.01
C ILE A 31 -0.04 -9.78 -8.36
N GLY A 32 -0.15 -9.93 -7.06
CA GLY A 32 0.77 -10.75 -6.27
C GLY A 32 1.92 -9.97 -5.68
N GLN A 33 2.14 -8.74 -6.14
CA GLN A 33 3.16 -7.89 -5.53
C GLN A 33 2.61 -7.23 -4.28
N THR A 34 3.49 -6.59 -3.53
CA THR A 34 3.10 -5.81 -2.37
C THR A 34 3.15 -4.33 -2.74
N ALA A 35 2.16 -3.59 -2.28
CA ALA A 35 2.15 -2.14 -2.43
C ALA A 35 2.23 -1.52 -1.05
N GLY A 36 3.04 -0.49 -0.91
CA GLY A 36 3.14 0.27 0.34
C GLY A 36 2.58 1.66 0.10
N VAL A 37 1.61 2.07 0.90
CA VAL A 37 0.90 3.33 0.73
C VAL A 37 1.18 4.24 1.89
N ASP A 38 1.64 5.44 1.58
CA ASP A 38 1.84 6.49 2.60
C ASP A 38 0.50 7.17 2.84
N PRO A 39 -0.07 7.06 4.03
CA PRO A 39 -1.39 7.63 4.30
C PRO A 39 -1.40 9.15 4.34
N ILE A 40 -0.23 9.77 4.40
CA ILE A 40 -0.16 11.23 4.47
C ILE A 40 -0.03 11.83 3.07
N SER A 41 0.93 11.33 2.30
CA SER A 41 1.19 11.91 0.98
C SER A 41 0.45 11.21 -0.14
N GLY A 42 0.04 9.98 0.07
CA GLY A 42 -0.59 9.19 -0.98
C GLY A 42 0.40 8.51 -1.91
N GLN A 43 1.69 8.63 -1.62
CA GLN A 43 2.70 8.01 -2.46
C GLN A 43 2.64 6.49 -2.29
N ILE A 44 2.85 5.77 -3.39
CA ILE A 44 2.73 4.32 -3.38
C ILE A 44 4.00 3.70 -3.96
N TRP A 45 4.53 2.72 -3.27
CA TRP A 45 5.69 1.95 -3.72
C TRP A 45 5.25 0.53 -4.00
N PHE A 46 5.92 -0.14 -4.93
CA PHE A 46 5.64 -1.54 -5.25
C PHE A 46 6.91 -2.37 -5.11
N GLY A 47 6.75 -3.61 -4.69
CA GLY A 47 7.86 -4.54 -4.58
C GLY A 47 7.35 -5.94 -4.39
N ALA A 48 8.26 -6.91 -4.40
CA ALA A 48 7.88 -8.30 -4.18
C ALA A 48 7.42 -8.52 -2.74
N SER A 49 7.91 -7.69 -1.82
CA SER A 49 7.57 -7.82 -0.41
C SER A 49 7.72 -6.47 0.26
N ALA A 50 7.23 -6.38 1.48
CA ALA A 50 7.41 -5.17 2.28
C ALA A 50 8.89 -4.84 2.45
N LYS A 51 9.73 -5.88 2.57
CA LYS A 51 11.15 -5.67 2.74
C LYS A 51 11.76 -4.97 1.52
N ASP A 52 11.34 -5.35 0.32
CA ASP A 52 11.80 -4.68 -0.90
C ASP A 52 11.42 -3.22 -0.89
N ILE A 53 10.20 -2.93 -0.45
CA ILE A 53 9.72 -1.55 -0.41
C ILE A 53 10.53 -0.74 0.59
N VAL A 54 10.79 -1.30 1.75
CA VAL A 54 11.59 -0.61 2.76
C VAL A 54 12.99 -0.33 2.22
N GLY A 55 13.55 -1.25 1.46
CA GLY A 55 14.85 -1.03 0.82
C GLY A 55 14.83 0.14 -0.15
N GLN A 56 13.74 0.27 -0.92
CA GLN A 56 13.60 1.41 -1.84
C GLN A 56 13.49 2.70 -1.07
N MET A 57 12.73 2.71 0.02
CA MET A 57 12.56 3.88 0.85
C MET A 57 13.88 4.31 1.48
N ASP A 58 14.66 3.35 1.95
CA ASP A 58 15.96 3.65 2.53
C ASP A 58 16.85 4.32 1.51
N ALA A 59 16.84 3.84 0.30
CA ALA A 59 17.65 4.43 -0.77
C ALA A 59 17.24 5.87 -1.07
N GLU A 60 15.97 6.19 -0.82
CA GLU A 60 15.46 7.54 -1.04
C GLU A 60 15.51 8.40 0.20
N GLY A 61 15.92 7.83 1.32
CA GLY A 61 15.94 8.57 2.58
C GLY A 61 14.58 8.76 3.21
N VAL A 62 13.61 7.94 2.85
CA VAL A 62 12.24 8.07 3.35
C VAL A 62 12.04 7.10 4.51
N THR A 63 11.49 7.58 5.60
CA THR A 63 11.30 6.76 6.80
C THR A 63 9.88 6.76 7.33
N THR A 64 8.92 7.21 6.53
CA THR A 64 7.53 7.25 6.97
C THR A 64 6.94 5.85 7.03
N PRO A 65 6.05 5.57 7.99
CA PRO A 65 5.35 4.27 8.02
C PRO A 65 4.39 4.16 6.84
N LEU A 66 4.22 2.95 6.36
CA LEU A 66 3.37 2.66 5.22
C LEU A 66 2.32 1.63 5.60
N TYR A 67 1.22 1.66 4.87
CA TYR A 67 0.23 0.60 4.93
C TYR A 67 0.49 -0.35 3.77
N PHE A 68 0.74 -1.62 4.06
CA PHE A 68 1.07 -2.59 3.03
C PHE A 68 -0.15 -3.38 2.63
N VAL A 69 -0.36 -3.51 1.33
CA VAL A 69 -1.43 -4.35 0.78
C VAL A 69 -0.83 -5.26 -0.27
N ARG A 70 -1.47 -6.40 -0.48
CA ARG A 70 -1.08 -7.26 -1.58
C ARG A 70 -1.98 -6.94 -2.75
N VAL A 71 -1.39 -6.67 -3.89
CA VAL A 71 -2.15 -6.30 -5.08
C VAL A 71 -3.06 -7.47 -5.46
N GLY A 72 -4.33 -7.21 -5.55
CA GLY A 72 -5.32 -8.20 -5.89
C GLY A 72 -5.94 -8.93 -4.70
N ALA A 73 -5.36 -8.78 -3.50
CA ALA A 73 -5.82 -9.58 -2.36
C ALA A 73 -7.20 -9.17 -1.86
N ASP A 74 -7.46 -7.89 -1.79
CA ASP A 74 -8.75 -7.44 -1.32
C ASP A 74 -9.86 -7.84 -2.29
N HIS A 75 -9.56 -7.80 -3.57
CA HIS A 75 -10.46 -8.26 -4.58
C HIS A 75 -10.71 -9.76 -4.39
N TYR A 76 -9.66 -10.50 -4.14
CA TYR A 76 -9.73 -11.91 -3.88
C TYR A 76 -10.57 -12.19 -2.65
N LEU A 77 -10.40 -11.43 -1.60
CA LEU A 77 -11.14 -11.65 -0.38
C LEU A 77 -12.63 -11.43 -0.56
N GLN A 78 -12.99 -10.48 -1.37
CA GLN A 78 -14.39 -10.25 -1.64
C GLN A 78 -15.04 -11.41 -2.34
N LYS A 79 -14.31 -12.04 -3.21
CA LYS A 79 -14.82 -13.17 -3.87
C LYS A 79 -14.94 -14.33 -2.98
N GLY A 80 -14.06 -14.42 -2.06
CA GLY A 80 -14.05 -15.56 -1.16
C GLY A 80 -15.32 -15.76 -0.44
N LYS A 81 -16.11 -14.73 -0.37
CA LYS A 81 -17.34 -14.94 0.18
C LYS A 81 -18.24 -15.54 -0.79
N HIS A 82 -18.13 -15.66 -1.39
CA HIS A 82 -18.95 -16.20 -2.18
C HIS A 82 -18.89 -17.33 -2.66
N ARG A 83 -18.65 -17.56 -2.66
CA ARG A 83 -18.71 -18.62 -3.07
C ARG A 83 -18.76 -19.31 -2.70
#